data_56e5868cb8be114d1d8c07a87b942483
#
_entry.id   56e5868cb8be114d1d8c07a87b942483
#
_cell.length_a   1.000
_cell.length_b   1.000
_cell.length_c   1.000
_cell.angle_alpha   90.00
_cell.angle_beta   90.00
_cell.angle_gamma   90.00
#
_symmetry.space_group_name_H-M   'P 1'
#
loop_
_entity.id
_entity.type
_entity.pdbx_description
1 polymer ?
#
loop_
_entity_poly.entity_id
_entity_poly.type
_entity_poly.pdbx_seq_one_letter_code
_entity_poly.pdbx_strand_id
1 'polypeptide(L)'
;MDAVTRTDFAAPHWLVQLLRSTPEPMPWNRVVRAALALAGPPAIGFALGELALGALVSTGALPTVLADSAGSYRYRAVRLGGAALAATLGFGTGLLTGWAPVLSILAVVGVAAVSALISTAGSNASVAGLQLLVFAVLGTGQHAMNIDPGVAMLCFLGGAAWGLVVALAAWAVRATSPERGAVAQVYIELAAMLSASDEETRRAARHQLTTALNTAYDRLLEARSWLSGRDATYRGLLNLLAASTPAVEAGVAMVNARRHAPAEVVDHLVAVATSVLARAPLPPAPAAEPADQALVALYAGLARIDDGAERKRRARVPVRTQLREWADSVLSGPLTWLATLRLTLCVALAEVAALLVPVERSYWITLTVGIVLKPDFGSVFGRAVLRGLGTVVGVGIGAAVLGLGVHGWALVLLIALFAGGVAAGKVRNYGILSAFVTPLIILQMDLAARGDWALVLARLVDTLIGCAIVLVFGYLLWPGSRRPQVGGKLAEVADAVGRYLEHGLRAAGSAEQRAERSRYRRRAYRGLTDLRTAFQQVVVEPSPAGRQATAWWPAIVGLERVTDAVTEVVVTVEQGAPVPDPADVGLLTAALAEFAAAVREQREPADLPLPSTQQLSGVVEQVTAAFAAVRGPRG
;
A
#
# COMPACT_ATOMS: atom_id res chain seq x y z
N MET A 1 18.70 -34.79 -3.42
CA MET A 1 17.72 -33.90 -2.76
C MET A 1 18.31 -32.54 -2.40
N ASP A 2 19.53 -32.19 -2.83
CA ASP A 2 20.29 -31.04 -2.29
C ASP A 2 20.58 -29.90 -3.27
N ALA A 3 20.15 -29.98 -4.52
CA ALA A 3 20.42 -28.92 -5.51
C ALA A 3 19.24 -27.95 -5.76
N VAL A 4 17.99 -28.39 -5.51
CA VAL A 4 16.77 -27.60 -5.79
C VAL A 4 16.45 -26.62 -4.68
N THR A 5 16.94 -26.85 -3.46
CA THR A 5 16.59 -26.03 -2.28
C THR A 5 17.42 -24.73 -2.13
N ARG A 6 18.57 -24.62 -2.79
CA ARG A 6 19.43 -23.42 -2.65
C ARG A 6 19.12 -22.28 -3.60
N THR A 7 18.56 -22.55 -4.76
CA THR A 7 18.25 -21.50 -5.77
C THR A 7 16.95 -20.75 -5.50
N ASP A 8 15.99 -21.35 -4.77
CA ASP A 8 14.71 -20.71 -4.42
C ASP A 8 14.80 -19.60 -3.37
N PHE A 9 15.93 -19.46 -2.68
CA PHE A 9 16.12 -18.52 -1.57
C PHE A 9 17.06 -17.34 -1.88
N ALA A 10 17.65 -17.29 -3.07
CA ALA A 10 18.53 -16.18 -3.46
C ALA A 10 17.67 -14.95 -3.82
N ALA A 11 17.67 -13.92 -2.98
CA ALA A 11 17.05 -12.66 -3.32
C ALA A 11 17.76 -12.04 -4.53
N PRO A 12 17.03 -11.56 -5.57
CA PRO A 12 17.64 -10.87 -6.70
C PRO A 12 18.44 -9.64 -6.24
N HIS A 13 19.45 -9.26 -7.01
CA HIS A 13 20.26 -8.06 -6.73
C HIS A 13 19.35 -6.84 -6.51
N TRP A 14 19.66 -5.99 -5.50
CA TRP A 14 18.85 -4.83 -5.09
C TRP A 14 18.42 -3.94 -6.27
N LEU A 15 19.31 -3.73 -7.26
CA LEU A 15 19.01 -2.91 -8.44
C LEU A 15 17.92 -3.54 -9.32
N VAL A 16 17.93 -4.86 -9.49
CA VAL A 16 16.89 -5.59 -10.23
C VAL A 16 15.56 -5.48 -9.53
N GLN A 17 15.53 -5.61 -8.21
CA GLN A 17 14.35 -5.42 -7.38
C GLN A 17 13.81 -3.99 -7.48
N LEU A 18 14.70 -2.99 -7.43
CA LEU A 18 14.35 -1.58 -7.53
C LEU A 18 13.68 -1.23 -8.86
N LEU A 19 14.21 -1.76 -9.96
CA LEU A 19 13.71 -1.51 -11.32
C LEU A 19 12.51 -2.39 -11.70
N ARG A 20 12.22 -3.42 -10.91
CA ARG A 20 11.13 -4.34 -11.20
C ARG A 20 9.78 -3.62 -11.16
N SER A 21 9.02 -3.75 -12.24
CA SER A 21 7.66 -3.26 -12.33
C SER A 21 6.69 -4.31 -11.78
N THR A 22 5.71 -3.89 -10.98
CA THR A 22 4.63 -4.78 -10.55
C THR A 22 3.76 -5.15 -11.75
N PRO A 23 3.56 -6.44 -12.05
CA PRO A 23 2.73 -6.87 -13.18
C PRO A 23 1.24 -6.72 -12.83
N GLU A 24 0.75 -5.49 -12.79
CA GLU A 24 -0.67 -5.22 -12.57
C GLU A 24 -1.35 -4.82 -13.88
N PRO A 25 -2.63 -5.17 -14.07
CA PRO A 25 -3.42 -4.75 -15.22
C PRO A 25 -3.52 -3.23 -15.29
N MET A 26 -3.63 -2.70 -16.52
CA MET A 26 -3.69 -1.26 -16.74
C MET A 26 -4.92 -0.64 -16.06
N PRO A 27 -4.76 0.36 -15.18
CA PRO A 27 -5.89 0.97 -14.46
C PRO A 27 -6.62 2.01 -15.33
N TRP A 28 -7.22 1.60 -16.45
CA TRP A 28 -7.82 2.48 -17.46
C TRP A 28 -8.74 3.54 -16.88
N ASN A 29 -9.56 3.18 -15.89
CA ASN A 29 -10.45 4.14 -15.23
C ASN A 29 -9.71 5.29 -14.54
N ARG A 30 -8.49 5.05 -14.01
CA ARG A 30 -7.64 6.10 -13.42
C ARG A 30 -6.92 6.89 -14.48
N VAL A 31 -6.44 6.21 -15.52
CA VAL A 31 -5.77 6.83 -16.67
C VAL A 31 -6.69 7.88 -17.30
N VAL A 32 -7.92 7.52 -17.63
CA VAL A 32 -8.90 8.43 -18.22
C VAL A 32 -9.25 9.60 -17.28
N ARG A 33 -9.46 9.32 -15.99
CA ARG A 33 -9.74 10.39 -15.02
C ARG A 33 -8.57 11.36 -14.85
N ALA A 34 -7.35 10.85 -14.80
CA ALA A 34 -6.14 11.69 -14.69
C ALA A 34 -5.97 12.56 -15.94
N ALA A 35 -6.16 11.99 -17.13
CA ALA A 35 -6.12 12.71 -18.39
C ALA A 35 -7.18 13.83 -18.43
N LEU A 36 -8.43 13.53 -18.10
CA LEU A 36 -9.52 14.53 -18.05
C LEU A 36 -9.28 15.61 -16.98
N ALA A 37 -8.79 15.22 -15.81
CA ALA A 37 -8.55 16.16 -14.72
C ALA A 37 -7.44 17.16 -15.04
N LEU A 38 -6.36 16.73 -15.71
CA LEU A 38 -5.19 17.58 -15.96
C LEU A 38 -5.16 18.20 -17.36
N ALA A 39 -5.73 17.56 -18.39
CA ALA A 39 -5.79 18.13 -19.74
C ALA A 39 -7.09 18.89 -20.02
N GLY A 40 -8.17 18.63 -19.29
CA GLY A 40 -9.44 19.33 -19.46
C GLY A 40 -9.35 20.85 -19.29
N PRO A 41 -8.83 21.36 -18.16
CA PRO A 41 -8.68 22.80 -17.98
C PRO A 41 -7.80 23.49 -19.04
N PRO A 42 -6.60 22.99 -19.41
CA PRO A 42 -5.83 23.55 -20.53
C PRO A 42 -6.57 23.46 -21.87
N ALA A 43 -7.36 22.42 -22.13
CA ALA A 43 -8.16 22.33 -23.35
C ALA A 43 -9.21 23.42 -23.42
N ILE A 44 -9.91 23.66 -22.31
CA ILE A 44 -10.90 24.74 -22.21
C ILE A 44 -10.20 26.10 -22.32
N GLY A 45 -9.10 26.30 -21.61
CA GLY A 45 -8.30 27.53 -21.67
C GLY A 45 -7.80 27.82 -23.09
N PHE A 46 -7.33 26.79 -23.80
CA PHE A 46 -6.91 26.93 -25.21
C PHE A 46 -8.07 27.35 -26.11
N ALA A 47 -9.23 26.73 -25.96
CA ALA A 47 -10.42 27.08 -26.75
C ALA A 47 -10.94 28.49 -26.47
N LEU A 48 -10.70 29.03 -25.26
CA LEU A 48 -11.09 30.38 -24.85
C LEU A 48 -9.99 31.44 -25.07
N GLY A 49 -8.78 31.06 -25.52
CA GLY A 49 -7.64 31.96 -25.66
C GLY A 49 -6.91 32.27 -24.35
N GLU A 50 -7.27 31.60 -23.25
CA GLU A 50 -6.74 31.82 -21.88
C GLU A 50 -5.96 30.58 -21.38
N LEU A 51 -4.96 30.18 -22.17
CA LEU A 51 -4.21 28.93 -21.93
C LEU A 51 -3.47 28.96 -20.58
N ALA A 52 -2.92 30.11 -20.18
CA ALA A 52 -2.21 30.24 -18.90
C ALA A 52 -3.12 30.01 -17.69
N LEU A 53 -4.35 30.53 -17.72
CA LEU A 53 -5.34 30.28 -16.67
C LEU A 53 -5.75 28.80 -16.65
N GLY A 54 -5.92 28.18 -17.82
CA GLY A 54 -6.18 26.74 -17.93
C GLY A 54 -5.08 25.89 -17.31
N ALA A 55 -3.81 26.24 -17.49
CA ALA A 55 -2.67 25.57 -16.86
C ALA A 55 -2.69 25.73 -15.34
N LEU A 56 -3.02 26.91 -14.84
CA LEU A 56 -3.11 27.17 -13.40
C LEU A 56 -4.25 26.39 -12.73
N VAL A 57 -5.42 26.32 -13.39
CA VAL A 57 -6.55 25.47 -12.96
C VAL A 57 -6.13 24.00 -12.97
N SER A 58 -5.40 23.53 -13.98
CA SER A 58 -4.87 22.16 -14.02
C SER A 58 -3.95 21.85 -12.83
N THR A 59 -3.12 22.82 -12.41
CA THR A 59 -2.27 22.68 -11.22
C THR A 59 -3.10 22.43 -9.96
N GLY A 60 -4.26 23.08 -9.81
CA GLY A 60 -5.20 22.84 -8.72
C GLY A 60 -5.86 21.44 -8.76
N ALA A 61 -5.96 20.79 -9.92
CA ALA A 61 -6.47 19.42 -10.03
C ALA A 61 -5.41 18.36 -9.67
N LEU A 62 -4.13 18.69 -9.67
CA LEU A 62 -3.02 17.76 -9.44
C LEU A 62 -3.10 17.03 -8.09
N PRO A 63 -3.45 17.65 -6.94
CA PRO A 63 -3.60 16.97 -5.66
C PRO A 63 -4.56 15.76 -5.72
N THR A 64 -5.67 15.92 -6.45
CA THR A 64 -6.69 14.87 -6.56
C THR A 64 -6.20 13.70 -7.41
N VAL A 65 -5.44 13.95 -8.48
CA VAL A 65 -4.83 12.91 -9.32
C VAL A 65 -3.74 12.16 -8.55
N LEU A 66 -2.88 12.88 -7.84
CA LEU A 66 -1.80 12.28 -7.05
C LEU A 66 -2.33 11.50 -5.84
N ALA A 67 -3.44 11.93 -5.23
CA ALA A 67 -4.07 11.24 -4.10
C ALA A 67 -4.98 10.09 -4.53
N ASP A 68 -5.41 9.99 -5.81
CA ASP A 68 -6.36 8.96 -6.27
C ASP A 68 -5.80 7.55 -6.07
N SER A 69 -6.60 6.70 -5.43
CA SER A 69 -6.27 5.33 -5.10
C SER A 69 -7.47 4.41 -5.32
N ALA A 70 -7.24 3.10 -5.32
CA ALA A 70 -8.33 2.14 -5.26
C ALA A 70 -9.01 2.20 -3.90
N GLY A 71 -10.32 2.11 -3.87
CA GLY A 71 -11.10 2.12 -2.64
C GLY A 71 -12.56 2.44 -2.89
N SER A 72 -13.38 2.40 -1.83
CA SER A 72 -14.77 2.84 -1.87
C SER A 72 -14.88 4.30 -2.29
N TYR A 73 -15.96 4.68 -2.95
CA TYR A 73 -16.15 6.08 -3.35
C TYR A 73 -16.15 7.05 -2.17
N ARG A 74 -16.65 6.63 -1.01
CA ARG A 74 -16.65 7.43 0.22
C ARG A 74 -15.24 7.60 0.79
N TYR A 75 -14.48 6.51 0.85
CA TYR A 75 -13.07 6.59 1.24
C TYR A 75 -12.30 7.50 0.30
N ARG A 76 -12.51 7.36 -1.00
CA ARG A 76 -11.92 8.23 -2.01
C ARG A 76 -12.33 9.68 -1.82
N ALA A 77 -13.61 9.97 -1.56
CA ALA A 77 -14.09 11.33 -1.31
C ALA A 77 -13.39 12.00 -0.12
N VAL A 78 -13.24 11.29 1.00
CA VAL A 78 -12.50 11.79 2.18
C VAL A 78 -11.02 11.98 1.88
N ARG A 79 -10.39 11.00 1.24
CA ARG A 79 -8.97 11.05 0.87
C ARG A 79 -8.67 12.17 -0.11
N LEU A 80 -9.46 12.28 -1.18
CA LEU A 80 -9.28 13.32 -2.22
C LEU A 80 -9.68 14.70 -1.70
N GLY A 81 -10.78 14.80 -0.95
CA GLY A 81 -11.21 16.05 -0.32
C GLY A 81 -10.20 16.54 0.72
N GLY A 82 -9.69 15.64 1.56
CA GLY A 82 -8.62 15.97 2.52
C GLY A 82 -7.33 16.39 1.84
N ALA A 83 -6.94 15.73 0.76
CA ALA A 83 -5.76 16.09 -0.04
C ALA A 83 -5.93 17.43 -0.74
N ALA A 84 -7.10 17.69 -1.34
CA ALA A 84 -7.42 18.96 -1.99
C ALA A 84 -7.44 20.12 -0.99
N LEU A 85 -8.07 19.92 0.18
CA LEU A 85 -8.10 20.93 1.24
C LEU A 85 -6.68 21.25 1.76
N ALA A 86 -5.90 20.22 2.07
CA ALA A 86 -4.53 20.37 2.53
C ALA A 86 -3.64 21.07 1.49
N ALA A 87 -3.80 20.71 0.21
CA ALA A 87 -3.10 21.37 -0.90
C ALA A 87 -3.49 22.84 -1.03
N THR A 88 -4.77 23.15 -0.90
CA THR A 88 -5.28 24.53 -0.96
C THR A 88 -4.74 25.37 0.19
N LEU A 89 -4.72 24.83 1.42
CA LEU A 89 -4.12 25.50 2.59
C LEU A 89 -2.61 25.70 2.39
N GLY A 90 -1.91 24.68 1.89
CA GLY A 90 -0.49 24.79 1.57
C GLY A 90 -0.23 25.86 0.52
N PHE A 91 -0.93 25.79 -0.62
CA PHE A 91 -0.77 26.77 -1.71
C PHE A 91 -1.03 28.20 -1.26
N GLY A 92 -2.10 28.43 -0.46
CA GLY A 92 -2.39 29.72 0.14
C GLY A 92 -1.29 30.19 1.09
N THR A 93 -0.74 29.29 1.93
CA THR A 93 0.41 29.62 2.79
C THR A 93 1.60 30.09 1.97
N GLY A 94 1.95 29.36 0.89
CA GLY A 94 3.03 29.72 -0.02
C GLY A 94 2.79 31.07 -0.71
N LEU A 95 1.57 31.32 -1.22
CA LEU A 95 1.20 32.58 -1.81
C LEU A 95 1.35 33.76 -0.84
N LEU A 96 0.93 33.58 0.41
CA LEU A 96 0.98 34.67 1.41
C LEU A 96 2.40 34.96 1.90
N THR A 97 3.32 34.02 1.83
CA THR A 97 4.69 34.15 2.37
C THR A 97 5.76 34.36 1.29
N GLY A 98 5.47 34.01 0.04
CA GLY A 98 6.45 33.97 -1.05
C GLY A 98 7.05 35.34 -1.43
N TRP A 99 6.45 36.47 -0.98
CA TRP A 99 6.97 37.82 -1.21
C TRP A 99 8.21 38.15 -0.35
N ALA A 100 8.44 37.43 0.76
CA ALA A 100 9.56 37.65 1.67
C ALA A 100 10.37 36.36 1.85
N PRO A 101 11.63 36.27 1.37
CA PRO A 101 12.40 35.03 1.37
C PRO A 101 12.53 34.38 2.76
N VAL A 102 12.82 35.13 3.80
CA VAL A 102 12.96 34.63 5.17
C VAL A 102 11.62 34.06 5.69
N LEU A 103 10.52 34.78 5.45
CA LEU A 103 9.18 34.37 5.86
C LEU A 103 8.76 33.08 5.11
N SER A 104 9.08 32.99 3.82
CA SER A 104 8.84 31.81 3.00
C SER A 104 9.56 30.59 3.55
N ILE A 105 10.85 30.70 3.88
CA ILE A 105 11.64 29.61 4.46
C ILE A 105 11.02 29.15 5.78
N LEU A 106 10.74 30.09 6.70
CA LEU A 106 10.15 29.76 8.00
C LEU A 106 8.79 29.10 7.84
N ALA A 107 7.95 29.57 6.92
CA ALA A 107 6.64 28.99 6.64
C ALA A 107 6.76 27.58 6.07
N VAL A 108 7.63 27.33 5.08
CA VAL A 108 7.82 26.03 4.47
C VAL A 108 8.40 25.01 5.48
N VAL A 109 9.37 25.41 6.30
CA VAL A 109 9.94 24.59 7.36
C VAL A 109 8.88 24.27 8.44
N GLY A 110 8.07 25.25 8.84
CA GLY A 110 6.94 25.05 9.75
C GLY A 110 5.88 24.10 9.18
N VAL A 111 5.53 24.27 7.91
CA VAL A 111 4.62 23.38 7.18
C VAL A 111 5.20 21.96 7.09
N ALA A 112 6.50 21.81 6.91
CA ALA A 112 7.15 20.48 6.90
C ALA A 112 7.01 19.77 8.25
N ALA A 113 7.19 20.49 9.37
CA ALA A 113 6.97 19.95 10.70
C ALA A 113 5.51 19.50 10.91
N VAL A 114 4.55 20.36 10.56
CA VAL A 114 3.11 20.06 10.64
C VAL A 114 2.74 18.88 9.74
N SER A 115 3.27 18.84 8.51
CA SER A 115 3.08 17.72 7.57
C SER A 115 3.57 16.40 8.13
N ALA A 116 4.74 16.39 8.76
CA ALA A 116 5.29 15.20 9.40
C ALA A 116 4.41 14.70 10.53
N LEU A 117 3.96 15.58 11.43
CA LEU A 117 3.06 15.24 12.53
C LEU A 117 1.70 14.73 12.04
N ILE A 118 1.08 15.38 11.07
CA ILE A 118 -0.18 14.92 10.47
C ILE A 118 -0.01 13.52 9.86
N SER A 119 1.14 13.25 9.25
CA SER A 119 1.42 11.97 8.58
C SER A 119 1.38 10.77 9.52
N THR A 120 1.55 10.96 10.83
CA THR A 120 1.47 9.88 11.83
C THR A 120 0.04 9.42 12.13
N ALA A 121 -0.97 10.22 11.78
CA ALA A 121 -2.39 9.90 12.04
C ALA A 121 -2.98 8.82 11.09
N GLY A 122 -2.17 8.32 10.14
CA GLY A 122 -2.56 7.24 9.23
C GLY A 122 -2.42 7.58 7.74
N SER A 123 -2.70 6.62 6.87
CA SER A 123 -2.42 6.73 5.42
C SER A 123 -3.10 7.92 4.74
N ASN A 124 -4.36 8.25 5.07
CA ASN A 124 -5.04 9.40 4.48
C ASN A 124 -4.46 10.73 4.98
N ALA A 125 -4.14 10.80 6.26
CA ALA A 125 -3.50 11.96 6.87
C ALA A 125 -2.09 12.19 6.30
N SER A 126 -1.35 11.12 6.06
CA SER A 126 -0.04 11.19 5.43
C SER A 126 -0.10 11.71 3.99
N VAL A 127 -1.12 11.32 3.20
CA VAL A 127 -1.34 11.91 1.87
C VAL A 127 -1.67 13.40 1.99
N ALA A 128 -2.55 13.79 2.91
CA ALA A 128 -2.91 15.18 3.13
C ALA A 128 -1.69 16.00 3.58
N GLY A 129 -0.89 15.50 4.51
CA GLY A 129 0.36 16.14 4.96
C GLY A 129 1.35 16.37 3.81
N LEU A 130 1.54 15.37 2.94
CA LEU A 130 2.39 15.56 1.76
C LEU A 130 1.84 16.64 0.82
N GLN A 131 0.54 16.65 0.56
CA GLN A 131 -0.07 17.66 -0.31
C GLN A 131 0.05 19.05 0.30
N LEU A 132 -0.11 19.19 1.61
CA LEU A 132 0.11 20.44 2.33
C LEU A 132 1.52 21.00 2.06
N LEU A 133 2.56 20.18 2.24
CA LEU A 133 3.95 20.59 2.03
C LEU A 133 4.25 20.89 0.55
N VAL A 134 3.90 19.97 -0.36
CA VAL A 134 4.17 20.12 -1.80
C VAL A 134 3.57 21.40 -2.35
N PHE A 135 2.32 21.69 -1.99
CA PHE A 135 1.64 22.87 -2.51
C PHE A 135 1.98 24.16 -1.75
N ALA A 136 2.48 24.08 -0.50
CA ALA A 136 3.10 25.23 0.14
C ALA A 136 4.35 25.68 -0.63
N VAL A 137 5.22 24.74 -0.97
CA VAL A 137 6.42 25.02 -1.78
C VAL A 137 6.05 25.52 -3.18
N LEU A 138 5.04 24.96 -3.84
CA LEU A 138 4.58 25.44 -5.15
C LEU A 138 3.99 26.84 -5.08
N GLY A 139 3.27 27.17 -3.99
CA GLY A 139 2.70 28.48 -3.77
C GLY A 139 3.75 29.59 -3.66
N THR A 140 4.90 29.31 -3.04
CA THR A 140 6.00 30.30 -2.96
C THR A 140 6.54 30.68 -4.33
N GLY A 141 6.58 29.73 -5.28
CA GLY A 141 7.05 29.95 -6.64
C GLY A 141 6.10 30.77 -7.53
N GLN A 142 4.84 31.01 -7.14
CA GLN A 142 3.86 31.75 -7.97
C GLN A 142 4.15 33.24 -8.07
N HIS A 143 4.83 33.82 -7.10
CA HIS A 143 5.22 35.26 -7.18
C HIS A 143 6.09 35.58 -8.39
N ALA A 144 6.88 34.61 -8.87
CA ALA A 144 7.70 34.77 -10.07
C ALA A 144 6.88 34.83 -11.37
N MET A 145 5.60 34.44 -11.35
CA MET A 145 4.73 34.43 -12.54
C MET A 145 3.93 35.70 -12.79
N ASN A 146 4.04 36.69 -11.93
CA ASN A 146 3.36 37.99 -12.06
C ASN A 146 1.83 37.90 -12.18
N ILE A 147 1.21 36.84 -11.58
CA ILE A 147 -0.24 36.64 -11.54
C ILE A 147 -0.76 37.15 -10.19
N ASP A 148 -1.91 37.83 -10.21
CA ASP A 148 -2.58 38.26 -8.98
C ASP A 148 -2.82 37.07 -8.04
N PRO A 149 -2.40 37.14 -6.76
CA PRO A 149 -2.55 36.05 -5.81
C PRO A 149 -3.99 35.56 -5.60
N GLY A 150 -4.96 36.49 -5.69
CA GLY A 150 -6.39 36.15 -5.59
C GLY A 150 -6.86 35.33 -6.79
N VAL A 151 -6.45 35.68 -8.00
CA VAL A 151 -6.73 34.95 -9.24
C VAL A 151 -6.06 33.56 -9.17
N ALA A 152 -4.80 33.50 -8.75
CA ALA A 152 -4.08 32.23 -8.59
C ALA A 152 -4.81 31.30 -7.62
N MET A 153 -5.27 31.80 -6.47
CA MET A 153 -6.01 31.03 -5.48
C MET A 153 -7.37 30.55 -6.01
N LEU A 154 -8.11 31.39 -6.72
CA LEU A 154 -9.39 31.01 -7.34
C LEU A 154 -9.21 29.94 -8.42
N CYS A 155 -8.20 30.07 -9.27
CA CYS A 155 -7.87 29.07 -10.27
C CYS A 155 -7.50 27.73 -9.61
N PHE A 156 -6.70 27.76 -8.54
CA PHE A 156 -6.32 26.57 -7.80
C PHE A 156 -7.54 25.88 -7.17
N LEU A 157 -8.42 26.62 -6.51
CA LEU A 157 -9.69 26.13 -5.95
C LEU A 157 -10.60 25.54 -7.04
N GLY A 158 -10.73 26.22 -8.16
CA GLY A 158 -11.49 25.75 -9.32
C GLY A 158 -10.94 24.42 -9.85
N GLY A 159 -9.62 24.29 -9.93
CA GLY A 159 -8.94 23.06 -10.32
C GLY A 159 -9.13 21.93 -9.33
N ALA A 160 -9.03 22.20 -8.03
CA ALA A 160 -9.30 21.22 -6.98
C ALA A 160 -10.75 20.71 -7.04
N ALA A 161 -11.71 21.60 -7.23
CA ALA A 161 -13.12 21.26 -7.40
C ALA A 161 -13.34 20.43 -8.68
N TRP A 162 -12.76 20.83 -9.81
CA TRP A 162 -12.80 20.10 -11.07
C TRP A 162 -12.24 18.68 -10.91
N GLY A 163 -11.06 18.53 -10.30
CA GLY A 163 -10.43 17.24 -10.05
C GLY A 163 -11.29 16.33 -9.17
N LEU A 164 -11.96 16.86 -8.14
CA LEU A 164 -12.92 16.14 -7.30
C LEU A 164 -14.14 15.68 -8.11
N VAL A 165 -14.71 16.55 -8.93
CA VAL A 165 -15.85 16.21 -9.80
C VAL A 165 -15.48 15.06 -10.74
N VAL A 166 -14.36 15.18 -11.47
CA VAL A 166 -13.91 14.13 -12.40
C VAL A 166 -13.62 12.83 -11.67
N ALA A 167 -12.98 12.89 -10.49
CA ALA A 167 -12.63 11.70 -9.71
C ALA A 167 -13.85 10.96 -9.15
N LEU A 168 -14.93 11.68 -8.82
CA LEU A 168 -16.10 11.14 -8.15
C LEU A 168 -17.34 11.02 -9.07
N ALA A 169 -17.29 11.49 -10.32
CA ALA A 169 -18.43 11.53 -11.24
C ALA A 169 -19.14 10.17 -11.42
N ALA A 170 -18.38 9.07 -11.42
CA ALA A 170 -18.95 7.73 -11.55
C ALA A 170 -19.67 7.21 -10.29
N TRP A 171 -19.65 7.96 -9.17
CA TRP A 171 -20.29 7.52 -7.92
C TRP A 171 -21.79 7.31 -8.05
N ALA A 172 -22.48 8.18 -8.76
CA ALA A 172 -23.93 8.09 -8.95
C ALA A 172 -24.38 6.76 -9.60
N VAL A 173 -23.53 6.19 -10.48
CA VAL A 173 -23.84 4.96 -11.23
C VAL A 173 -23.19 3.70 -10.66
N ARG A 174 -22.02 3.81 -10.02
CA ARG A 174 -21.16 2.68 -9.63
C ARG A 174 -20.83 2.63 -8.14
N ALA A 175 -21.71 3.13 -7.28
CA ALA A 175 -21.45 3.36 -5.85
C ALA A 175 -20.82 2.16 -5.09
N THR A 176 -21.22 0.92 -5.37
CA THR A 176 -20.77 -0.31 -4.68
C THR A 176 -19.86 -1.20 -5.52
N SER A 177 -19.46 -0.76 -6.71
CA SER A 177 -18.63 -1.56 -7.62
C SER A 177 -17.24 -1.92 -7.04
N PRO A 178 -16.52 -1.02 -6.35
CA PRO A 178 -15.22 -1.35 -5.78
C PRO A 178 -15.27 -2.41 -4.70
N GLU A 179 -16.30 -2.39 -3.85
CA GLU A 179 -16.49 -3.35 -2.76
C GLU A 179 -16.89 -4.73 -3.30
N ARG A 180 -17.79 -4.76 -4.27
CA ARG A 180 -18.15 -6.01 -4.97
C ARG A 180 -16.94 -6.62 -5.67
N GLY A 181 -16.15 -5.80 -6.36
CA GLY A 181 -14.91 -6.23 -7.00
C GLY A 181 -13.91 -6.82 -5.99
N ALA A 182 -13.79 -6.22 -4.80
CA ALA A 182 -12.90 -6.76 -3.78
C ALA A 182 -13.37 -8.10 -3.21
N VAL A 183 -14.68 -8.27 -2.99
CA VAL A 183 -15.25 -9.54 -2.53
C VAL A 183 -15.15 -10.61 -3.63
N ALA A 184 -15.46 -10.29 -4.87
CA ALA A 184 -15.34 -11.21 -6.00
C ALA A 184 -13.90 -11.69 -6.19
N GLN A 185 -12.90 -10.79 -6.01
CA GLN A 185 -11.49 -11.14 -6.11
C GLN A 185 -11.07 -12.23 -5.11
N VAL A 186 -11.64 -12.26 -3.92
CA VAL A 186 -11.37 -13.33 -2.94
C VAL A 186 -11.75 -14.70 -3.49
N TYR A 187 -12.90 -14.80 -4.16
CA TYR A 187 -13.35 -16.06 -4.77
C TYR A 187 -12.51 -16.45 -5.99
N ILE A 188 -12.07 -15.48 -6.79
CA ILE A 188 -11.19 -15.70 -7.95
C ILE A 188 -9.82 -16.21 -7.47
N GLU A 189 -9.23 -15.59 -6.44
CA GLU A 189 -7.92 -16.00 -5.92
C GLU A 189 -7.99 -17.36 -5.19
N LEU A 190 -9.13 -17.66 -4.55
CA LEU A 190 -9.35 -18.99 -3.98
C LEU A 190 -9.43 -20.04 -5.09
N ALA A 191 -10.15 -19.79 -6.16
CA ALA A 191 -10.23 -20.67 -7.33
C ALA A 191 -8.84 -20.86 -7.96
N ALA A 192 -8.07 -19.79 -8.15
CA ALA A 192 -6.70 -19.85 -8.68
C ALA A 192 -5.77 -20.68 -7.79
N MET A 193 -5.86 -20.54 -6.47
CA MET A 193 -5.07 -21.32 -5.53
C MET A 193 -5.39 -22.83 -5.60
N LEU A 194 -6.67 -23.17 -5.71
CA LEU A 194 -7.13 -24.55 -5.78
C LEU A 194 -6.83 -25.24 -7.12
N SER A 195 -6.72 -24.46 -8.21
CA SER A 195 -6.38 -24.96 -9.56
C SER A 195 -4.88 -24.98 -9.87
N ALA A 196 -4.04 -24.42 -8.99
CA ALA A 196 -2.59 -24.33 -9.24
C ALA A 196 -1.95 -25.71 -9.30
N SER A 197 -1.20 -25.99 -10.36
CA SER A 197 -0.58 -27.29 -10.64
C SER A 197 0.79 -27.49 -9.98
N ASP A 198 1.55 -26.40 -9.82
CA ASP A 198 2.90 -26.43 -9.26
C ASP A 198 3.01 -25.63 -7.96
N GLU A 199 4.07 -25.89 -7.19
CA GLU A 199 4.27 -25.30 -5.87
C GLU A 199 4.55 -23.77 -5.92
N GLU A 200 5.20 -23.27 -6.97
CA GLU A 200 5.51 -21.84 -7.11
C GLU A 200 4.25 -21.04 -7.40
N THR A 201 3.46 -21.48 -8.38
CA THR A 201 2.17 -20.88 -8.74
C THR A 201 1.20 -20.92 -7.55
N ARG A 202 1.21 -22.02 -6.80
CA ARG A 202 0.38 -22.23 -5.62
C ARG A 202 0.73 -21.27 -4.48
N ARG A 203 2.03 -21.04 -4.22
CA ARG A 203 2.48 -20.05 -3.24
C ARG A 203 2.11 -18.63 -3.66
N ALA A 204 2.27 -18.31 -4.94
CA ALA A 204 1.88 -17.00 -5.47
C ALA A 204 0.37 -16.77 -5.33
N ALA A 205 -0.46 -17.71 -5.74
CA ALA A 205 -1.92 -17.63 -5.63
C ALA A 205 -2.40 -17.52 -4.17
N ARG A 206 -1.78 -18.28 -3.25
CA ARG A 206 -2.06 -18.18 -1.83
C ARG A 206 -1.74 -16.78 -1.26
N HIS A 207 -0.62 -16.20 -1.65
CA HIS A 207 -0.28 -14.83 -1.25
C HIS A 207 -1.28 -13.83 -1.81
N GLN A 208 -1.70 -13.99 -3.06
CA GLN A 208 -2.73 -13.15 -3.68
C GLN A 208 -4.08 -13.28 -2.97
N LEU A 209 -4.49 -14.49 -2.60
CA LEU A 209 -5.71 -14.73 -1.80
C LEU A 209 -5.67 -13.98 -0.46
N THR A 210 -4.54 -14.06 0.26
CA THR A 210 -4.39 -13.36 1.54
C THR A 210 -4.47 -11.84 1.35
N THR A 211 -3.86 -11.32 0.30
CA THR A 211 -3.91 -9.89 -0.06
C THR A 211 -5.33 -9.47 -0.45
N ALA A 212 -6.05 -10.30 -1.23
CA ALA A 212 -7.43 -10.05 -1.62
C ALA A 212 -8.37 -10.04 -0.40
N LEU A 213 -8.21 -10.99 0.54
CA LEU A 213 -8.95 -11.04 1.79
C LEU A 213 -8.74 -9.77 2.63
N ASN A 214 -7.49 -9.38 2.86
CA ASN A 214 -7.17 -8.17 3.62
C ASN A 214 -7.78 -6.93 2.94
N THR A 215 -7.61 -6.81 1.62
CA THR A 215 -8.18 -5.73 0.82
C THR A 215 -9.71 -5.67 0.91
N ALA A 216 -10.39 -6.81 0.82
CA ALA A 216 -11.85 -6.88 0.91
C ALA A 216 -12.34 -6.47 2.31
N TYR A 217 -11.71 -6.98 3.38
CA TYR A 217 -12.04 -6.58 4.75
C TYR A 217 -11.81 -5.09 4.99
N ASP A 218 -10.66 -4.55 4.57
CA ASP A 218 -10.33 -3.15 4.77
C ASP A 218 -11.32 -2.24 4.02
N ARG A 219 -11.64 -2.54 2.76
CA ARG A 219 -12.63 -1.78 1.98
C ARG A 219 -14.03 -1.81 2.59
N LEU A 220 -14.48 -2.96 3.07
CA LEU A 220 -15.79 -3.08 3.70
C LEU A 220 -15.84 -2.44 5.08
N LEU A 221 -14.77 -2.51 5.87
CA LEU A 221 -14.67 -1.86 7.18
C LEU A 221 -14.59 -0.34 7.05
N GLU A 222 -13.82 0.18 6.10
CA GLU A 222 -13.75 1.61 5.79
C GLU A 222 -15.11 2.16 5.34
N ALA A 223 -15.79 1.47 4.44
CA ALA A 223 -17.13 1.84 4.00
C ALA A 223 -18.14 1.85 5.16
N ARG A 224 -18.02 0.92 6.11
CA ARG A 224 -18.89 0.80 7.28
C ARG A 224 -18.75 1.95 8.28
N SER A 225 -17.57 2.55 8.42
CA SER A 225 -17.34 3.64 9.37
C SER A 225 -18.21 4.88 9.09
N TRP A 226 -18.61 5.08 7.83
CA TRP A 226 -19.39 6.22 7.35
C TRP A 226 -20.88 5.91 7.11
N LEU A 227 -21.22 4.64 6.88
CA LEU A 227 -22.59 4.20 6.71
C LEU A 227 -23.19 3.88 8.07
N SER A 228 -24.37 4.40 8.35
CA SER A 228 -25.13 4.19 9.60
C SER A 228 -25.61 2.74 9.81
N GLY A 229 -24.93 1.74 9.26
CA GLY A 229 -25.21 0.30 9.42
C GLY A 229 -26.55 -0.17 8.83
N ARG A 230 -27.24 0.70 8.09
CA ARG A 230 -28.58 0.45 7.51
C ARG A 230 -28.54 -0.01 6.05
N ASP A 231 -27.40 0.04 5.38
CA ASP A 231 -27.30 -0.37 4.00
C ASP A 231 -27.25 -1.90 3.88
N ALA A 232 -28.32 -2.47 3.34
CA ALA A 232 -28.47 -3.92 3.12
C ALA A 232 -27.38 -4.49 2.22
N THR A 233 -26.94 -3.73 1.20
CA THR A 233 -25.91 -4.16 0.25
C THR A 233 -24.57 -4.39 0.92
N TYR A 234 -24.13 -3.45 1.77
CA TYR A 234 -22.86 -3.59 2.49
C TYR A 234 -22.91 -4.71 3.52
N ARG A 235 -24.08 -4.89 4.19
CA ARG A 235 -24.26 -6.03 5.08
C ARG A 235 -24.18 -7.35 4.35
N GLY A 236 -24.84 -7.45 3.18
CA GLY A 236 -24.77 -8.63 2.34
C GLY A 236 -23.34 -8.96 1.90
N LEU A 237 -22.56 -7.98 1.43
CA LEU A 237 -21.17 -8.18 1.04
C LEU A 237 -20.26 -8.58 2.23
N LEU A 238 -20.49 -7.99 3.42
CA LEU A 238 -19.73 -8.36 4.61
C LEU A 238 -20.08 -9.77 5.09
N ASN A 239 -21.34 -10.14 5.03
CA ASN A 239 -21.79 -11.50 5.36
C ASN A 239 -21.21 -12.51 4.37
N LEU A 240 -21.25 -12.20 3.07
CA LEU A 240 -20.67 -13.04 2.02
C LEU A 240 -19.16 -13.24 2.21
N LEU A 241 -18.42 -12.16 2.49
CA LEU A 241 -16.99 -12.26 2.83
C LEU A 241 -16.73 -13.06 4.11
N ALA A 242 -17.61 -12.94 5.10
CA ALA A 242 -17.50 -13.73 6.33
C ALA A 242 -17.83 -15.21 6.11
N ALA A 243 -18.79 -15.50 5.24
CA ALA A 243 -19.18 -16.85 4.86
C ALA A 243 -18.10 -17.56 4.02
N SER A 244 -17.28 -16.83 3.26
CA SER A 244 -16.15 -17.43 2.52
C SER A 244 -15.04 -17.97 3.43
N THR A 245 -14.99 -17.56 4.70
CA THR A 245 -13.91 -17.91 5.63
C THR A 245 -13.69 -19.44 5.77
N PRO A 246 -14.72 -20.27 5.98
CA PRO A 246 -14.51 -21.73 6.08
C PRO A 246 -14.03 -22.37 4.77
N ALA A 247 -14.51 -21.89 3.62
CA ALA A 247 -14.05 -22.37 2.31
C ALA A 247 -12.57 -22.01 2.07
N VAL A 248 -12.14 -20.83 2.48
CA VAL A 248 -10.73 -20.40 2.43
C VAL A 248 -9.86 -21.26 3.35
N GLU A 249 -10.31 -21.55 4.58
CA GLU A 249 -9.60 -22.39 5.54
C GLU A 249 -9.43 -23.81 4.99
N ALA A 250 -10.52 -24.39 4.50
CA ALA A 250 -10.49 -25.72 3.89
C ALA A 250 -9.61 -25.78 2.64
N GLY A 251 -9.67 -24.74 1.79
CA GLY A 251 -8.82 -24.64 0.61
C GLY A 251 -7.32 -24.57 0.96
N VAL A 252 -6.95 -23.80 1.97
CA VAL A 252 -5.57 -23.74 2.47
C VAL A 252 -5.12 -25.08 3.02
N ALA A 253 -5.98 -25.77 3.79
CA ALA A 253 -5.70 -27.09 4.32
C ALA A 253 -5.48 -28.13 3.22
N MET A 254 -6.34 -28.14 2.18
CA MET A 254 -6.20 -29.04 1.02
C MET A 254 -4.88 -28.81 0.28
N VAL A 255 -4.53 -27.56 0.05
CA VAL A 255 -3.30 -27.17 -0.64
C VAL A 255 -2.07 -27.60 0.16
N ASN A 256 -2.08 -27.41 1.47
CA ASN A 256 -0.99 -27.84 2.37
C ASN A 256 -0.85 -29.39 2.37
N ALA A 257 -1.98 -30.10 2.38
CA ALA A 257 -2.01 -31.56 2.24
C ALA A 257 -1.69 -32.06 0.81
N ARG A 258 -1.34 -31.19 -0.12
CA ARG A 258 -1.03 -31.49 -1.54
C ARG A 258 -2.18 -32.19 -2.27
N ARG A 259 -3.43 -31.87 -1.94
CA ARG A 259 -4.63 -32.42 -2.57
C ARG A 259 -5.20 -31.44 -3.62
N HIS A 260 -5.85 -31.99 -4.66
CA HIS A 260 -6.45 -31.21 -5.73
C HIS A 260 -7.95 -31.07 -5.47
N ALA A 261 -8.48 -29.87 -5.72
CA ALA A 261 -9.91 -29.62 -5.69
C ALA A 261 -10.57 -30.12 -6.99
N PRO A 262 -11.80 -30.65 -6.95
CA PRO A 262 -12.56 -30.94 -8.14
C PRO A 262 -12.81 -29.69 -8.99
N ALA A 263 -12.84 -29.85 -10.32
CA ALA A 263 -13.06 -28.73 -11.26
C ALA A 263 -14.39 -28.00 -10.99
N GLU A 264 -15.44 -28.73 -10.61
CA GLU A 264 -16.76 -28.17 -10.26
C GLU A 264 -16.70 -27.16 -9.10
N VAL A 265 -15.79 -27.35 -8.13
CA VAL A 265 -15.58 -26.40 -7.02
C VAL A 265 -14.93 -25.14 -7.54
N VAL A 266 -13.93 -25.25 -8.41
CA VAL A 266 -13.24 -24.12 -9.03
C VAL A 266 -14.24 -23.31 -9.88
N ASP A 267 -15.03 -23.98 -10.70
CA ASP A 267 -16.05 -23.36 -11.57
C ASP A 267 -17.13 -22.68 -10.72
N HIS A 268 -17.57 -23.30 -9.62
CA HIS A 268 -18.54 -22.68 -8.70
C HIS A 268 -18.00 -21.39 -8.08
N LEU A 269 -16.75 -21.36 -7.62
CA LEU A 269 -16.11 -20.15 -7.05
C LEU A 269 -16.05 -19.02 -8.08
N VAL A 270 -15.71 -19.32 -9.33
CA VAL A 270 -15.72 -18.35 -10.44
C VAL A 270 -17.15 -17.86 -10.72
N ALA A 271 -18.15 -18.75 -10.69
CA ALA A 271 -19.55 -18.39 -10.86
C ALA A 271 -20.07 -17.48 -9.73
N VAL A 272 -19.69 -17.76 -8.47
CA VAL A 272 -19.97 -16.88 -7.32
C VAL A 272 -19.36 -15.49 -7.55
N ALA A 273 -18.09 -15.41 -7.95
CA ALA A 273 -17.42 -14.14 -8.23
C ALA A 273 -18.15 -13.34 -9.33
N THR A 274 -18.54 -14.02 -10.41
CA THR A 274 -19.27 -13.42 -11.54
C THR A 274 -20.65 -12.91 -11.09
N SER A 275 -21.38 -13.67 -10.28
CA SER A 275 -22.68 -13.28 -9.74
C SER A 275 -22.57 -12.06 -8.83
N VAL A 276 -21.55 -11.99 -7.97
CA VAL A 276 -21.26 -10.82 -7.12
C VAL A 276 -21.02 -9.56 -7.95
N LEU A 277 -20.26 -9.68 -9.05
CA LEU A 277 -19.98 -8.57 -9.96
C LEU A 277 -21.23 -8.12 -10.72
N ALA A 278 -21.99 -9.08 -11.25
CA ALA A 278 -23.20 -8.85 -12.03
C ALA A 278 -24.43 -8.44 -11.20
N ARG A 279 -24.35 -8.50 -9.87
CA ARG A 279 -25.50 -8.33 -8.95
C ARG A 279 -26.61 -9.38 -9.18
N ALA A 280 -26.21 -10.57 -9.64
CA ALA A 280 -27.10 -11.70 -9.85
C ALA A 280 -27.25 -12.55 -8.57
N PRO A 281 -28.27 -13.39 -8.47
CA PRO A 281 -28.35 -14.39 -7.42
C PRO A 281 -27.11 -15.29 -7.41
N LEU A 282 -26.73 -15.75 -6.23
CA LEU A 282 -25.60 -16.68 -6.11
C LEU A 282 -25.97 -18.05 -6.68
N PRO A 283 -25.03 -18.76 -7.33
CA PRO A 283 -25.28 -20.11 -7.79
C PRO A 283 -25.39 -21.05 -6.57
N PRO A 284 -26.26 -22.10 -6.64
CA PRO A 284 -26.37 -23.08 -5.57
C PRO A 284 -25.03 -23.80 -5.36
N ALA A 285 -24.71 -24.11 -4.11
CA ALA A 285 -23.49 -24.86 -3.79
C ALA A 285 -23.52 -26.25 -4.45
N PRO A 286 -22.39 -26.74 -4.97
CA PRO A 286 -22.32 -28.08 -5.53
C PRO A 286 -22.63 -29.11 -4.45
N ALA A 287 -23.52 -30.04 -4.76
CA ALA A 287 -23.90 -31.14 -3.88
C ALA A 287 -23.04 -32.37 -4.20
N ALA A 288 -22.12 -32.69 -3.34
CA ALA A 288 -21.36 -33.93 -3.40
C ALA A 288 -21.19 -34.50 -1.99
N GLU A 289 -21.16 -35.80 -1.88
CA GLU A 289 -20.76 -36.52 -0.67
C GLU A 289 -19.31 -37.05 -0.85
N PRO A 290 -18.30 -36.20 -0.61
CA PRO A 290 -16.92 -36.61 -0.80
C PRO A 290 -16.52 -37.59 0.29
N ALA A 291 -15.79 -38.63 -0.10
CA ALA A 291 -15.22 -39.61 0.83
C ALA A 291 -14.04 -39.03 1.65
N ASP A 292 -13.49 -37.90 1.21
CA ASP A 292 -12.32 -37.27 1.82
C ASP A 292 -12.73 -36.15 2.77
N GLN A 293 -12.23 -36.18 4.00
CA GLN A 293 -12.54 -35.21 5.06
C GLN A 293 -12.16 -33.77 4.72
N ALA A 294 -11.09 -33.54 3.94
CA ALA A 294 -10.71 -32.22 3.48
C ALA A 294 -11.69 -31.65 2.44
N LEU A 295 -12.22 -32.50 1.55
CA LEU A 295 -13.27 -32.15 0.62
C LEU A 295 -14.60 -31.89 1.32
N VAL A 296 -14.95 -32.69 2.34
CA VAL A 296 -16.13 -32.44 3.21
C VAL A 296 -16.09 -31.03 3.79
N ALA A 297 -14.91 -30.63 4.32
CA ALA A 297 -14.71 -29.29 4.86
C ALA A 297 -14.92 -28.18 3.80
N LEU A 298 -14.41 -28.41 2.60
CA LEU A 298 -14.54 -27.46 1.49
C LEU A 298 -16.01 -27.31 1.04
N TYR A 299 -16.71 -28.41 0.82
CA TYR A 299 -18.13 -28.38 0.43
C TYR A 299 -19.02 -27.77 1.54
N ALA A 300 -18.76 -28.10 2.82
CA ALA A 300 -19.43 -27.47 3.94
C ALA A 300 -19.16 -25.96 4.01
N GLY A 301 -17.95 -25.53 3.64
CA GLY A 301 -17.57 -24.14 3.53
C GLY A 301 -18.31 -23.42 2.40
N LEU A 302 -18.49 -24.06 1.23
CA LEU A 302 -19.23 -23.54 0.10
C LEU A 302 -20.74 -23.41 0.42
N ALA A 303 -21.35 -24.41 1.07
CA ALA A 303 -22.75 -24.34 1.48
C ALA A 303 -23.07 -23.16 2.41
N ARG A 304 -22.13 -22.76 3.29
CA ARG A 304 -22.28 -21.58 4.14
C ARG A 304 -22.28 -20.25 3.40
N ILE A 305 -21.78 -20.21 2.19
CA ILE A 305 -21.84 -19.03 1.32
C ILE A 305 -23.30 -18.77 0.90
N ASP A 306 -24.05 -19.84 0.68
CA ASP A 306 -25.45 -19.80 0.26
C ASP A 306 -26.40 -19.39 1.41
N ASP A 307 -26.11 -19.79 2.64
CA ASP A 307 -26.96 -19.56 3.83
C ASP A 307 -26.92 -18.13 4.41
N GLY A 308 -26.03 -17.26 3.96
CA GLY A 308 -25.98 -15.83 4.30
C GLY A 308 -26.00 -15.50 5.79
N ALA A 309 -24.99 -15.95 6.57
CA ALA A 309 -24.95 -15.79 8.03
C ALA A 309 -25.08 -14.35 8.55
N GLU A 310 -26.12 -14.07 9.34
CA GLU A 310 -26.33 -12.80 10.04
C GLU A 310 -25.34 -12.59 11.17
N ARG A 311 -24.63 -11.45 11.15
CA ARG A 311 -23.66 -11.08 12.19
C ARG A 311 -24.09 -9.89 13.03
N LYS A 312 -23.97 -9.99 14.37
CA LYS A 312 -24.28 -8.94 15.36
C LYS A 312 -23.42 -7.67 15.19
N ARG A 313 -24.06 -6.51 15.44
CA ARG A 313 -23.46 -5.15 15.39
C ARG A 313 -22.27 -5.00 16.33
N ARG A 314 -21.16 -4.46 15.86
CA ARG A 314 -20.08 -3.87 16.68
C ARG A 314 -20.31 -2.38 16.88
N ALA A 315 -20.02 -1.87 18.09
CA ALA A 315 -20.11 -0.46 18.44
C ALA A 315 -19.06 0.38 17.67
N ARG A 316 -19.41 1.63 17.36
CA ARG A 316 -18.50 2.62 16.77
C ARG A 316 -17.49 3.09 17.80
N VAL A 317 -16.23 3.21 17.40
CA VAL A 317 -15.22 3.96 18.17
C VAL A 317 -15.45 5.45 17.88
N PRO A 318 -15.69 6.29 18.89
CA PRO A 318 -15.96 7.71 18.71
C PRO A 318 -14.70 8.43 18.18
N VAL A 319 -14.89 9.44 17.32
CA VAL A 319 -13.81 10.24 16.71
C VAL A 319 -12.89 10.85 17.77
N ARG A 320 -13.44 11.23 18.92
CA ARG A 320 -12.68 11.76 20.06
C ARG A 320 -11.64 10.77 20.61
N THR A 321 -11.95 9.46 20.60
CA THR A 321 -11.01 8.43 21.04
C THR A 321 -9.86 8.29 20.05
N GLN A 322 -10.16 8.33 18.74
CA GLN A 322 -9.12 8.29 17.70
C GLN A 322 -8.20 9.52 17.76
N LEU A 323 -8.77 10.71 18.01
CA LEU A 323 -7.98 11.93 18.18
C LEU A 323 -7.11 11.89 19.44
N ARG A 324 -7.60 11.33 20.55
CA ARG A 324 -6.80 11.14 21.77
C ARG A 324 -5.68 10.12 21.56
N GLU A 325 -5.99 8.97 20.98
CA GLU A 325 -4.98 7.95 20.64
C GLU A 325 -3.90 8.50 19.72
N TRP A 326 -4.29 9.32 18.75
CA TRP A 326 -3.33 10.03 17.89
C TRP A 326 -2.49 11.05 18.68
N ALA A 327 -3.13 11.89 19.51
CA ALA A 327 -2.41 12.88 20.31
C ALA A 327 -1.43 12.21 21.28
N ASP A 328 -1.83 11.11 21.92
CA ASP A 328 -0.98 10.32 22.80
C ASP A 328 0.20 9.69 22.02
N SER A 329 -0.03 9.19 20.81
CA SER A 329 1.02 8.64 19.95
C SER A 329 2.03 9.70 19.47
N VAL A 330 1.57 10.92 19.21
CA VAL A 330 2.41 12.07 18.86
C VAL A 330 3.24 12.54 20.05
N LEU A 331 2.63 12.64 21.23
CA LEU A 331 3.30 13.19 22.43
C LEU A 331 4.29 12.19 23.04
N SER A 332 4.00 10.89 23.02
CA SER A 332 4.77 9.85 23.68
C SER A 332 5.69 9.04 22.77
N GLY A 333 5.64 9.23 21.45
CA GLY A 333 6.40 8.46 20.47
C GLY A 333 7.75 9.09 20.09
N PRO A 334 8.91 8.64 20.62
CA PRO A 334 10.21 9.19 20.23
C PRO A 334 10.50 9.02 18.73
N LEU A 335 9.95 8.00 18.09
CA LEU A 335 10.07 7.75 16.65
C LEU A 335 9.34 8.81 15.81
N THR A 336 8.22 9.32 16.30
CA THR A 336 7.46 10.40 15.66
C THR A 336 8.28 11.69 15.60
N TRP A 337 8.88 12.08 16.72
CA TRP A 337 9.71 13.27 16.77
C TRP A 337 10.98 13.14 15.95
N LEU A 338 11.58 11.95 15.92
CA LEU A 338 12.76 11.69 15.09
C LEU A 338 12.43 11.81 13.60
N ALA A 339 11.29 11.28 13.16
CA ALA A 339 10.82 11.41 11.77
C ALA A 339 10.49 12.87 11.40
N THR A 340 9.85 13.60 12.33
CA THR A 340 9.53 15.02 12.16
C THR A 340 10.80 15.86 12.04
N LEU A 341 11.76 15.68 12.94
CA LEU A 341 13.04 16.37 12.92
C LEU A 341 13.80 16.10 11.61
N ARG A 342 13.80 14.84 11.16
CA ARG A 342 14.44 14.46 9.90
C ARG A 342 13.86 15.20 8.70
N LEU A 343 12.54 15.21 8.55
CA LEU A 343 11.90 15.91 7.42
C LEU A 343 12.15 17.42 7.51
N THR A 344 11.94 18.01 8.69
CA THR A 344 12.10 19.46 8.91
C THR A 344 13.54 19.90 8.64
N LEU A 345 14.54 19.16 9.15
CA LEU A 345 15.96 19.47 8.91
C LEU A 345 16.33 19.39 7.44
N CYS A 346 15.92 18.32 6.74
CA CYS A 346 16.22 18.17 5.31
C CYS A 346 15.51 19.22 4.45
N VAL A 347 14.29 19.62 4.82
CA VAL A 347 13.58 20.74 4.15
C VAL A 347 14.29 22.06 4.42
N ALA A 348 14.75 22.32 5.65
CA ALA A 348 15.51 23.52 5.95
C ALA A 348 16.83 23.59 5.15
N LEU A 349 17.55 22.45 5.05
CA LEU A 349 18.75 22.35 4.21
C LEU A 349 18.45 22.57 2.72
N ALA A 350 17.30 22.09 2.24
CA ALA A 350 16.86 22.29 0.87
C ALA A 350 16.54 23.78 0.59
N GLU A 351 15.89 24.47 1.53
CA GLU A 351 15.63 25.92 1.42
C GLU A 351 16.94 26.73 1.39
N VAL A 352 17.90 26.37 2.24
CA VAL A 352 19.24 26.99 2.23
C VAL A 352 19.96 26.72 0.90
N ALA A 353 19.91 25.49 0.40
CA ALA A 353 20.48 25.15 -0.89
C ALA A 353 19.82 25.94 -2.03
N ALA A 354 18.50 26.13 -1.98
CA ALA A 354 17.75 26.93 -2.95
C ALA A 354 18.17 28.40 -2.98
N LEU A 355 18.63 28.95 -1.85
CA LEU A 355 19.19 30.31 -1.80
C LEU A 355 20.60 30.40 -2.38
N LEU A 356 21.40 29.34 -2.26
CA LEU A 356 22.80 29.31 -2.69
C LEU A 356 22.98 28.96 -4.17
N VAL A 357 22.01 28.28 -4.75
CA VAL A 357 22.07 27.82 -6.15
C VAL A 357 21.33 28.84 -7.04
N PRO A 358 22.05 29.57 -7.91
CA PRO A 358 21.45 30.62 -8.76
C PRO A 358 20.75 30.01 -9.99
N VAL A 359 19.81 29.08 -9.75
CA VAL A 359 19.01 28.45 -10.80
C VAL A 359 17.58 28.97 -10.71
N GLU A 360 16.96 29.24 -11.85
CA GLU A 360 15.56 29.62 -11.87
C GLU A 360 14.68 28.55 -11.22
N ARG A 361 13.79 28.98 -10.32
CA ARG A 361 12.81 28.11 -9.64
C ARG A 361 13.39 27.03 -8.72
N SER A 362 14.46 27.35 -8.00
CA SER A 362 15.17 26.46 -7.05
C SER A 362 14.29 25.83 -5.94
N TYR A 363 13.03 26.30 -5.76
CA TYR A 363 12.06 25.65 -4.87
C TYR A 363 11.79 24.16 -5.20
N TRP A 364 12.18 23.70 -6.40
CA TRP A 364 12.09 22.29 -6.77
C TRP A 364 13.03 21.40 -5.96
N ILE A 365 14.11 21.93 -5.40
CA ILE A 365 15.00 21.20 -4.46
C ILE A 365 14.18 20.76 -3.27
N THR A 366 13.49 21.71 -2.62
CA THR A 366 12.66 21.47 -1.44
C THR A 366 11.50 20.54 -1.74
N LEU A 367 10.86 20.69 -2.88
CA LEU A 367 9.79 19.82 -3.33
C LEU A 367 10.27 18.37 -3.48
N THR A 368 11.46 18.17 -4.06
CA THR A 368 12.07 16.84 -4.22
C THR A 368 12.36 16.20 -2.85
N VAL A 369 12.93 16.96 -1.91
CA VAL A 369 13.19 16.51 -0.54
C VAL A 369 11.89 16.07 0.16
N GLY A 370 10.83 16.91 0.10
CA GLY A 370 9.54 16.62 0.72
C GLY A 370 8.88 15.34 0.18
N ILE A 371 8.93 15.14 -1.14
CA ILE A 371 8.34 13.95 -1.77
C ILE A 371 9.14 12.69 -1.46
N VAL A 372 10.47 12.74 -1.47
CA VAL A 372 11.33 11.56 -1.29
C VAL A 372 11.39 11.12 0.17
N LEU A 373 11.37 12.05 1.14
CA LEU A 373 11.44 11.72 2.57
C LEU A 373 10.13 11.25 3.19
N LYS A 374 9.02 11.26 2.45
CA LYS A 374 7.74 10.80 2.99
C LYS A 374 7.84 9.36 3.53
N PRO A 375 7.39 9.09 4.79
CA PRO A 375 7.60 7.79 5.46
C PRO A 375 6.82 6.61 4.86
N ASP A 376 5.72 6.85 4.12
CA ASP A 376 4.77 5.81 3.73
C ASP A 376 5.11 5.03 2.45
N PHE A 377 6.16 5.39 1.72
CA PHE A 377 6.43 4.84 0.37
C PHE A 377 7.74 4.02 0.29
N GLY A 378 7.95 3.06 1.18
CA GLY A 378 9.10 2.16 1.06
C GLY A 378 10.47 2.80 1.39
N SER A 379 11.54 2.22 0.88
CA SER A 379 12.90 2.68 1.12
C SER A 379 13.15 4.11 0.64
N VAL A 380 13.70 4.94 1.51
CA VAL A 380 14.12 6.32 1.17
C VAL A 380 15.19 6.31 0.09
N PHE A 381 16.15 5.38 0.20
CA PHE A 381 17.19 5.18 -0.80
C PHE A 381 16.60 4.85 -2.17
N GLY A 382 15.74 3.84 -2.21
CA GLY A 382 15.09 3.42 -3.47
C GLY A 382 14.31 4.56 -4.13
N ARG A 383 13.58 5.37 -3.35
CA ARG A 383 12.85 6.52 -3.87
C ARG A 383 13.78 7.62 -4.41
N ALA A 384 14.88 7.93 -3.72
CA ALA A 384 15.83 8.93 -4.18
C ALA A 384 16.45 8.51 -5.53
N VAL A 385 16.88 7.26 -5.66
CA VAL A 385 17.43 6.71 -6.90
C VAL A 385 16.39 6.70 -8.02
N LEU A 386 15.20 6.16 -7.78
CA LEU A 386 14.13 6.12 -8.78
C LEU A 386 13.63 7.51 -9.16
N ARG A 387 13.63 8.47 -8.23
CA ARG A 387 13.30 9.87 -8.53
C ARG A 387 14.34 10.49 -9.45
N GLY A 388 15.63 10.31 -9.15
CA GLY A 388 16.72 10.80 -10.00
C GLY A 388 16.67 10.22 -11.40
N LEU A 389 16.63 8.87 -11.50
CA LEU A 389 16.56 8.16 -12.79
C LEU A 389 15.31 8.53 -13.58
N GLY A 390 14.15 8.53 -12.94
CA GLY A 390 12.89 8.90 -13.58
C GLY A 390 12.88 10.35 -14.05
N THR A 391 13.51 11.27 -13.30
CA THR A 391 13.65 12.67 -13.74
C THR A 391 14.59 12.82 -14.93
N VAL A 392 15.73 12.10 -14.97
CA VAL A 392 16.63 12.08 -16.13
C VAL A 392 15.88 11.66 -17.41
N VAL A 393 15.14 10.54 -17.32
CA VAL A 393 14.32 10.06 -18.44
C VAL A 393 13.23 11.06 -18.81
N GLY A 394 12.53 11.58 -17.81
CA GLY A 394 11.43 12.54 -18.01
C GLY A 394 11.90 13.89 -18.58
N VAL A 395 13.06 14.37 -18.17
CA VAL A 395 13.72 15.57 -18.72
C VAL A 395 14.09 15.33 -20.19
N GLY A 396 14.66 14.15 -20.52
CA GLY A 396 14.94 13.80 -21.93
C GLY A 396 13.69 13.79 -22.80
N ILE A 397 12.59 13.22 -22.31
CA ILE A 397 11.29 13.23 -23.01
C ILE A 397 10.75 14.67 -23.14
N GLY A 398 10.76 15.45 -22.07
CA GLY A 398 10.30 16.84 -22.09
C GLY A 398 11.11 17.69 -23.05
N ALA A 399 12.44 17.55 -23.02
CA ALA A 399 13.36 18.22 -23.94
C ALA A 399 13.08 17.88 -25.40
N ALA A 400 12.84 16.60 -25.72
CA ALA A 400 12.49 16.16 -27.07
C ALA A 400 11.16 16.79 -27.54
N VAL A 401 10.15 16.86 -26.70
CA VAL A 401 8.84 17.47 -27.01
C VAL A 401 9.00 18.98 -27.26
N LEU A 402 9.78 19.69 -26.41
CA LEU A 402 10.09 21.10 -26.61
C LEU A 402 10.85 21.36 -27.90
N GLY A 403 11.86 20.51 -28.20
CA GLY A 403 12.65 20.61 -29.44
C GLY A 403 11.83 20.39 -30.71
N LEU A 404 10.72 19.62 -30.63
CA LEU A 404 9.77 19.44 -31.73
C LEU A 404 8.82 20.63 -31.91
N GLY A 405 8.85 21.65 -31.03
CA GLY A 405 8.00 22.83 -31.10
C GLY A 405 6.51 22.52 -31.05
N VAL A 406 6.11 21.52 -30.26
CA VAL A 406 4.71 21.10 -30.15
C VAL A 406 3.87 22.17 -29.47
N HIS A 407 2.79 22.60 -30.10
CA HIS A 407 1.89 23.65 -29.58
C HIS A 407 0.41 23.34 -29.90
N GLY A 408 -0.48 24.12 -29.34
CA GLY A 408 -1.92 24.01 -29.58
C GLY A 408 -2.51 22.72 -29.03
N TRP A 409 -3.42 22.09 -29.76
CA TRP A 409 -4.11 20.86 -29.36
C TRP A 409 -3.16 19.67 -29.16
N ALA A 410 -2.05 19.62 -29.90
CA ALA A 410 -1.05 18.56 -29.75
C ALA A 410 -0.41 18.61 -28.35
N LEU A 411 -0.17 19.79 -27.80
CA LEU A 411 0.35 19.97 -26.44
C LEU A 411 -0.67 19.49 -25.39
N VAL A 412 -1.95 19.80 -25.57
CA VAL A 412 -3.04 19.33 -24.69
C VAL A 412 -3.13 17.78 -24.71
N LEU A 413 -2.99 17.17 -25.88
CA LEU A 413 -2.98 15.71 -26.02
C LEU A 413 -1.78 15.07 -25.32
N LEU A 414 -0.60 15.70 -25.40
CA LEU A 414 0.59 15.23 -24.67
C LEU A 414 0.40 15.35 -23.15
N ILE A 415 -0.21 16.44 -22.66
CA ILE A 415 -0.57 16.58 -21.24
C ILE A 415 -1.50 15.43 -20.82
N ALA A 416 -2.51 15.09 -21.63
CA ALA A 416 -3.41 13.97 -21.37
C ALA A 416 -2.67 12.64 -21.33
N LEU A 417 -1.76 12.40 -22.28
CA LEU A 417 -0.92 11.19 -22.34
C LEU A 417 -0.04 11.06 -21.10
N PHE A 418 0.70 12.09 -20.73
CA PHE A 418 1.57 12.06 -19.56
C PHE A 418 0.78 11.97 -18.25
N ALA A 419 -0.37 12.63 -18.14
CA ALA A 419 -1.27 12.49 -17.00
C ALA A 419 -1.75 11.04 -16.83
N GLY A 420 -2.12 10.39 -17.93
CA GLY A 420 -2.44 8.96 -17.95
C GLY A 420 -1.25 8.09 -17.55
N GLY A 421 -0.05 8.41 -18.03
CA GLY A 421 1.21 7.77 -17.66
C GLY A 421 1.52 7.89 -16.16
N VAL A 422 1.25 9.04 -15.54
CA VAL A 422 1.35 9.24 -14.08
C VAL A 422 0.44 8.27 -13.33
N ALA A 423 -0.82 8.14 -13.76
CA ALA A 423 -1.77 7.23 -13.12
C ALA A 423 -1.38 5.76 -13.26
N ALA A 424 -0.83 5.37 -14.41
CA ALA A 424 -0.33 4.03 -14.67
C ALA A 424 0.98 3.74 -13.91
N GLY A 425 1.92 4.69 -13.89
CA GLY A 425 3.21 4.58 -13.22
C GLY A 425 3.07 4.45 -11.70
N LYS A 426 2.10 5.15 -11.11
CA LYS A 426 1.82 5.09 -9.67
C LYS A 426 1.54 3.67 -9.15
N VAL A 427 0.96 2.82 -9.97
CA VAL A 427 0.62 1.43 -9.61
C VAL A 427 1.80 0.48 -9.84
N ARG A 428 2.65 0.78 -10.82
CA ARG A 428 3.70 -0.13 -11.30
C ARG A 428 5.06 0.09 -10.65
N ASN A 429 5.56 1.33 -10.69
CA ASN A 429 6.88 1.66 -10.16
C ASN A 429 7.02 3.17 -9.99
N TYR A 430 7.65 3.61 -8.89
CA TYR A 430 7.86 5.02 -8.58
C TYR A 430 8.77 5.73 -9.62
N GLY A 431 9.71 5.02 -10.23
CA GLY A 431 10.54 5.56 -11.32
C GLY A 431 9.71 5.88 -12.56
N ILE A 432 8.77 5.00 -12.93
CA ILE A 432 7.83 5.24 -14.03
C ILE A 432 6.94 6.46 -13.72
N LEU A 433 6.40 6.53 -12.50
CA LEU A 433 5.66 7.72 -12.06
C LEU A 433 6.49 9.00 -12.26
N SER A 434 7.76 9.00 -11.82
CA SER A 434 8.65 10.17 -11.93
C SER A 434 8.97 10.52 -13.38
N ALA A 435 9.15 9.51 -14.25
CA ALA A 435 9.41 9.70 -15.66
C ALA A 435 8.24 10.37 -16.42
N PHE A 436 7.00 10.14 -15.98
CA PHE A 436 5.81 10.78 -16.58
C PHE A 436 5.43 12.11 -15.90
N VAL A 437 5.64 12.24 -14.59
CA VAL A 437 5.37 13.52 -13.88
C VAL A 437 6.30 14.63 -14.37
N THR A 438 7.55 14.33 -14.66
CA THR A 438 8.54 15.35 -15.04
C THR A 438 8.17 16.06 -16.36
N PRO A 439 7.94 15.37 -17.49
CA PRO A 439 7.53 16.03 -18.73
C PRO A 439 6.14 16.67 -18.59
N LEU A 440 5.20 16.08 -17.84
CA LEU A 440 3.90 16.69 -17.57
C LEU A 440 4.05 18.08 -16.96
N ILE A 441 4.90 18.22 -15.94
CA ILE A 441 5.14 19.50 -15.28
C ILE A 441 5.88 20.48 -16.22
N ILE A 442 6.90 20.00 -16.95
CA ILE A 442 7.62 20.83 -17.93
C ILE A 442 6.63 21.41 -18.94
N LEU A 443 5.75 20.59 -19.51
CA LEU A 443 4.75 21.05 -20.48
C LEU A 443 3.72 22.02 -19.88
N GLN A 444 3.24 21.77 -18.65
CA GLN A 444 2.34 22.69 -17.96
C GLN A 444 3.00 24.06 -17.70
N MET A 445 4.30 24.09 -17.45
CA MET A 445 5.07 25.31 -17.25
C MET A 445 5.41 26.01 -18.58
N ASP A 446 5.67 25.23 -19.63
CA ASP A 446 5.94 25.74 -20.98
C ASP A 446 4.72 26.42 -21.60
N LEU A 447 3.51 26.06 -21.19
CA LEU A 447 2.28 26.78 -21.54
C LEU A 447 2.37 28.28 -21.20
N ALA A 448 3.18 28.65 -20.21
CA ALA A 448 3.40 30.05 -19.78
C ALA A 448 4.73 30.62 -20.28
N ALA A 449 5.77 29.80 -20.53
CA ALA A 449 7.16 30.27 -20.71
C ALA A 449 7.75 30.07 -22.12
N ARG A 450 7.05 29.42 -23.06
CA ARG A 450 7.40 29.22 -24.47
C ARG A 450 8.86 28.76 -24.72
N GLY A 451 9.15 27.47 -24.49
CA GLY A 451 10.37 26.83 -24.99
C GLY A 451 11.65 27.14 -24.23
N ASP A 452 11.58 27.39 -22.93
CA ASP A 452 12.75 27.72 -22.11
C ASP A 452 13.57 26.44 -21.75
N TRP A 453 14.71 26.27 -22.40
CA TRP A 453 15.65 25.19 -22.12
C TRP A 453 16.31 25.30 -20.74
N ALA A 454 16.42 26.52 -20.18
CA ALA A 454 16.96 26.73 -18.85
C ALA A 454 16.07 26.05 -17.79
N LEU A 455 14.75 26.05 -18.00
CA LEU A 455 13.78 25.37 -17.14
C LEU A 455 14.01 23.84 -17.09
N VAL A 456 14.34 23.25 -18.22
CA VAL A 456 14.60 21.80 -18.35
C VAL A 456 15.85 21.39 -17.58
N LEU A 457 16.93 22.18 -17.74
CA LEU A 457 18.20 21.94 -17.03
C LEU A 457 18.04 22.22 -15.52
N ALA A 458 17.38 23.31 -15.16
CA ALA A 458 17.07 23.64 -13.77
C ALA A 458 16.36 22.48 -13.07
N ARG A 459 15.36 21.89 -13.73
CA ARG A 459 14.59 20.75 -13.21
C ARG A 459 15.46 19.54 -12.90
N LEU A 460 16.45 19.26 -13.74
CA LEU A 460 17.39 18.16 -13.53
C LEU A 460 18.32 18.44 -12.35
N VAL A 461 18.94 19.63 -12.33
CA VAL A 461 19.88 20.03 -11.27
C VAL A 461 19.20 20.06 -9.92
N ASP A 462 18.04 20.69 -9.78
CA ASP A 462 17.28 20.77 -8.55
C ASP A 462 16.88 19.41 -8.01
N THR A 463 16.46 18.49 -8.91
CA THR A 463 16.11 17.15 -8.49
C THR A 463 17.34 16.38 -7.99
N LEU A 464 18.49 16.50 -8.66
CA LEU A 464 19.72 15.85 -8.25
C LEU A 464 20.22 16.38 -6.90
N ILE A 465 20.19 17.71 -6.69
CA ILE A 465 20.55 18.33 -5.40
C ILE A 465 19.59 17.86 -4.31
N GLY A 466 18.28 17.86 -4.56
CA GLY A 466 17.28 17.39 -3.61
C GLY A 466 17.48 15.91 -3.24
N CYS A 467 17.76 15.05 -4.22
CA CYS A 467 18.09 13.64 -4.00
C CYS A 467 19.39 13.50 -3.19
N ALA A 468 20.43 14.30 -3.46
CA ALA A 468 21.68 14.28 -2.71
C ALA A 468 21.48 14.68 -1.24
N ILE A 469 20.70 15.75 -0.97
CA ILE A 469 20.35 16.15 0.41
C ILE A 469 19.66 14.99 1.14
N VAL A 470 18.68 14.35 0.50
CA VAL A 470 17.97 13.22 1.09
C VAL A 470 18.88 12.04 1.35
N LEU A 471 19.77 11.68 0.41
CA LEU A 471 20.68 10.55 0.55
C LEU A 471 21.73 10.80 1.64
N VAL A 472 22.28 12.01 1.72
CA VAL A 472 23.32 12.33 2.71
C VAL A 472 22.70 12.55 4.09
N PHE A 473 21.80 13.52 4.22
CA PHE A 473 21.27 13.95 5.53
C PHE A 473 20.06 13.15 5.99
N GLY A 474 19.20 12.75 5.05
CA GLY A 474 18.00 11.97 5.36
C GLY A 474 18.24 10.45 5.48
N TYR A 475 19.30 9.91 4.89
CA TYR A 475 19.57 8.47 4.89
C TYR A 475 20.92 8.13 5.49
N LEU A 476 22.03 8.64 4.94
CA LEU A 476 23.38 8.23 5.31
C LEU A 476 23.76 8.66 6.74
N LEU A 477 23.51 9.91 7.08
CA LEU A 477 23.83 10.49 8.39
C LEU A 477 22.73 10.29 9.43
N TRP A 478 21.54 9.79 9.03
CA TRP A 478 20.41 9.68 9.94
C TRP A 478 20.50 8.45 10.84
N PRO A 479 20.43 8.62 12.18
CA PRO A 479 20.49 7.50 13.12
C PRO A 479 19.34 6.52 12.92
N GLY A 480 19.65 5.23 12.86
CA GLY A 480 18.64 4.16 12.76
C GLY A 480 18.08 3.90 11.35
N SER A 481 18.39 4.72 10.34
CA SER A 481 17.96 4.48 8.95
C SER A 481 18.49 3.17 8.36
N ARG A 482 19.60 2.67 8.91
CA ARG A 482 20.28 1.45 8.48
C ARG A 482 19.97 0.22 9.33
N ARG A 483 19.09 0.33 10.34
CA ARG A 483 18.71 -0.80 11.19
C ARG A 483 17.55 -1.56 10.54
N PRO A 484 17.69 -2.85 10.23
CA PRO A 484 16.61 -3.63 9.64
C PRO A 484 15.51 -3.84 10.68
N GLN A 485 14.31 -3.39 10.37
CA GLN A 485 13.10 -3.61 11.19
C GLN A 485 12.47 -4.99 10.95
N VAL A 486 13.02 -5.79 10.02
CA VAL A 486 12.44 -7.07 9.60
C VAL A 486 12.42 -8.07 10.76
N GLY A 487 13.51 -8.18 11.52
CA GLY A 487 13.59 -9.10 12.66
C GLY A 487 12.52 -8.81 13.74
N GLY A 488 12.34 -7.55 14.12
CA GLY A 488 11.31 -7.16 15.08
C GLY A 488 9.90 -7.53 14.63
N LYS A 489 9.57 -7.24 13.37
CA LYS A 489 8.28 -7.63 12.78
C LYS A 489 8.12 -9.14 12.66
N LEU A 490 9.18 -9.87 12.32
CA LEU A 490 9.17 -11.34 12.28
C LEU A 490 8.81 -11.92 13.66
N ALA A 491 9.41 -11.39 14.72
CA ALA A 491 9.10 -11.80 16.09
C ALA A 491 7.65 -11.48 16.50
N GLU A 492 7.13 -10.29 16.15
CA GLU A 492 5.72 -9.92 16.39
C GLU A 492 4.74 -10.87 15.68
N VAL A 493 5.09 -11.28 14.46
CA VAL A 493 4.27 -12.21 13.68
C VAL A 493 4.35 -13.62 14.26
N ALA A 494 5.52 -14.07 14.71
CA ALA A 494 5.68 -15.35 15.41
C ALA A 494 4.79 -15.42 16.66
N ASP A 495 4.73 -14.35 17.46
CA ASP A 495 3.81 -14.25 18.59
C ASP A 495 2.33 -14.30 18.15
N ALA A 496 2.00 -13.67 17.02
CA ALA A 496 0.64 -13.70 16.51
C ALA A 496 0.23 -15.09 16.01
N VAL A 497 1.16 -15.84 15.41
CA VAL A 497 0.98 -17.25 15.00
C VAL A 497 0.85 -18.16 16.22
N GLY A 498 1.68 -17.96 17.25
CA GLY A 498 1.57 -18.67 18.52
C GLY A 498 0.20 -18.51 19.18
N ARG A 499 -0.32 -17.27 19.23
CA ARG A 499 -1.68 -17.00 19.72
C ARG A 499 -2.77 -17.64 18.84
N TYR A 500 -2.56 -17.66 17.52
CA TYR A 500 -3.50 -18.33 16.62
C TYR A 500 -3.50 -19.85 16.86
N LEU A 501 -2.34 -20.47 17.02
CA LEU A 501 -2.18 -21.87 17.36
C LEU A 501 -2.87 -22.20 18.71
N GLU A 502 -2.58 -21.47 19.76
CA GLU A 502 -3.14 -21.66 21.09
C GLU A 502 -4.67 -21.59 21.10
N HIS A 503 -5.26 -20.55 20.49
CA HIS A 503 -6.71 -20.36 20.47
C HIS A 503 -7.41 -21.12 19.33
N GLY A 504 -6.69 -21.45 18.27
CA GLY A 504 -7.18 -22.20 17.12
C GLY A 504 -7.48 -23.66 17.43
N LEU A 505 -6.62 -24.29 18.21
CA LEU A 505 -6.69 -25.72 18.56
C LEU A 505 -7.54 -26.01 19.80
N ARG A 506 -8.07 -25.01 20.47
CA ARG A 506 -9.06 -25.21 21.55
C ARG A 506 -10.42 -25.63 20.97
N ALA A 507 -11.13 -26.50 21.65
CA ALA A 507 -12.50 -26.86 21.28
C ALA A 507 -13.37 -25.61 21.18
N ALA A 508 -14.01 -25.38 20.05
CA ALA A 508 -14.87 -24.21 19.83
C ALA A 508 -16.34 -24.63 19.82
N GLY A 509 -16.95 -24.70 21.01
CA GLY A 509 -18.38 -25.01 21.17
C GLY A 509 -19.32 -23.87 20.82
N SER A 510 -18.88 -22.60 20.93
CA SER A 510 -19.75 -21.43 20.73
C SER A 510 -19.42 -20.63 19.46
N ALA A 511 -20.42 -19.90 18.94
CA ALA A 511 -20.23 -18.96 17.84
C ALA A 511 -19.24 -17.83 18.19
N GLU A 512 -19.14 -17.46 19.46
CA GLU A 512 -18.24 -16.44 19.96
C GLU A 512 -16.77 -16.90 19.92
N GLN A 513 -16.50 -18.15 20.34
CA GLN A 513 -15.18 -18.77 20.26
C GLN A 513 -14.72 -18.93 18.80
N ARG A 514 -15.61 -19.33 17.88
CA ARG A 514 -15.31 -19.38 16.44
C ARG A 514 -14.98 -18.00 15.87
N ALA A 515 -15.70 -16.96 16.31
CA ALA A 515 -15.43 -15.59 15.89
C ALA A 515 -14.09 -15.07 16.46
N GLU A 516 -13.71 -15.47 17.65
CA GLU A 516 -12.43 -15.13 18.27
C GLU A 516 -11.27 -15.80 17.54
N ARG A 517 -11.35 -17.11 17.28
CA ARG A 517 -10.38 -17.85 16.47
C ARG A 517 -10.17 -17.21 15.10
N SER A 518 -11.25 -16.83 14.40
CA SER A 518 -11.15 -16.11 13.13
C SER A 518 -10.45 -14.75 13.25
N ARG A 519 -10.46 -14.10 14.42
CA ARG A 519 -9.70 -12.85 14.67
C ARG A 519 -8.21 -13.12 14.80
N TYR A 520 -7.80 -14.15 15.57
CA TYR A 520 -6.39 -14.53 15.71
C TYR A 520 -5.80 -14.96 14.38
N ARG A 521 -6.52 -15.79 13.62
CA ARG A 521 -6.13 -16.16 12.26
C ARG A 521 -5.88 -14.94 11.37
N ARG A 522 -6.87 -14.03 11.27
CA ARG A 522 -6.71 -12.83 10.45
C ARG A 522 -5.53 -11.96 10.91
N ARG A 523 -5.26 -11.91 12.21
CA ARG A 523 -4.12 -11.16 12.75
C ARG A 523 -2.79 -11.80 12.34
N ALA A 524 -2.68 -13.12 12.38
CA ALA A 524 -1.50 -13.85 11.94
C ALA A 524 -1.23 -13.65 10.43
N TYR A 525 -2.23 -13.88 9.58
CA TYR A 525 -2.08 -13.72 8.12
C TYR A 525 -1.84 -12.25 7.71
N ARG A 526 -2.47 -11.28 8.37
CA ARG A 526 -2.18 -9.86 8.14
C ARG A 526 -0.75 -9.52 8.53
N GLY A 527 -0.30 -10.00 9.68
CA GLY A 527 1.08 -9.83 10.13
C GLY A 527 2.10 -10.39 9.13
N LEU A 528 1.85 -11.58 8.56
CA LEU A 528 2.68 -12.15 7.50
C LEU A 528 2.73 -11.28 6.24
N THR A 529 1.59 -10.74 5.80
CA THR A 529 1.53 -9.82 4.66
C THR A 529 2.33 -8.54 4.93
N ASP A 530 2.18 -7.94 6.12
CA ASP A 530 2.88 -6.72 6.53
C ASP A 530 4.39 -6.98 6.66
N LEU A 531 4.79 -8.15 7.18
CA LEU A 531 6.18 -8.59 7.28
C LEU A 531 6.82 -8.72 5.88
N ARG A 532 6.12 -9.36 4.95
CA ARG A 532 6.59 -9.52 3.56
C ARG A 532 6.74 -8.17 2.86
N THR A 533 5.80 -7.26 3.08
CA THR A 533 5.88 -5.89 2.56
C THR A 533 7.09 -5.15 3.15
N ALA A 534 7.32 -5.25 4.46
CA ALA A 534 8.48 -4.65 5.11
C ALA A 534 9.80 -5.25 4.60
N PHE A 535 9.85 -6.57 4.39
CA PHE A 535 10.99 -7.24 3.80
C PHE A 535 11.30 -6.70 2.39
N GLN A 536 10.29 -6.61 1.51
CA GLN A 536 10.45 -6.07 0.15
C GLN A 536 10.96 -4.63 0.15
N GLN A 537 10.58 -3.82 1.14
CA GLN A 537 11.06 -2.45 1.27
C GLN A 537 12.55 -2.37 1.64
N VAL A 538 13.04 -3.28 2.48
CA VAL A 538 14.42 -3.27 2.98
C VAL A 538 15.39 -3.94 1.99
N VAL A 539 14.96 -4.98 1.27
CA VAL A 539 15.79 -5.69 0.27
C VAL A 539 16.28 -4.77 -0.86
N VAL A 540 15.57 -3.69 -1.15
CA VAL A 540 15.95 -2.68 -2.14
C VAL A 540 17.14 -1.82 -1.66
N GLU A 541 17.54 -1.90 -0.40
CA GLU A 541 18.65 -1.11 0.14
C GLU A 541 20.01 -1.78 -0.11
N PRO A 542 20.99 -1.08 -0.68
CA PRO A 542 22.31 -1.66 -1.03
C PRO A 542 23.23 -1.84 0.18
N SER A 543 22.78 -1.48 1.37
CA SER A 543 23.57 -1.45 2.61
C SER A 543 23.57 -2.79 3.35
N PRO A 544 24.30 -2.92 4.47
CA PRO A 544 24.21 -4.09 5.36
C PRO A 544 22.77 -4.48 5.71
N ALA A 545 21.83 -3.52 5.77
CA ALA A 545 20.43 -3.76 6.07
C ALA A 545 19.73 -4.66 5.02
N GLY A 546 20.00 -4.46 3.73
CA GLY A 546 19.44 -5.31 2.66
C GLY A 546 19.95 -6.75 2.77
N ARG A 547 21.25 -6.93 3.03
CA ARG A 547 21.85 -8.27 3.21
C ARG A 547 21.34 -8.96 4.48
N GLN A 548 21.22 -8.22 5.58
CA GLN A 548 20.64 -8.76 6.82
C GLN A 548 19.16 -9.12 6.65
N ALA A 549 18.40 -8.30 5.91
CA ALA A 549 17.00 -8.62 5.60
C ALA A 549 16.91 -9.91 4.78
N THR A 550 17.79 -10.11 3.79
CA THR A 550 17.82 -11.31 2.96
C THR A 550 18.05 -12.58 3.78
N ALA A 551 18.85 -12.50 4.85
CA ALA A 551 19.07 -13.61 5.77
C ALA A 551 17.81 -14.06 6.51
N TRP A 552 16.79 -13.20 6.67
CA TRP A 552 15.51 -13.54 7.29
C TRP A 552 14.50 -14.20 6.35
N TRP A 553 14.76 -14.22 5.04
CA TRP A 553 13.81 -14.77 4.08
C TRP A 553 13.40 -16.23 4.33
N PRO A 554 14.33 -17.17 4.63
CA PRO A 554 13.96 -18.53 4.95
C PRO A 554 13.06 -18.64 6.19
N ALA A 555 13.31 -17.79 7.21
CA ALA A 555 12.50 -17.76 8.43
C ALA A 555 11.10 -17.20 8.18
N ILE A 556 10.95 -16.20 7.29
CA ILE A 556 9.65 -15.66 6.88
C ILE A 556 8.82 -16.76 6.19
N VAL A 557 9.42 -17.47 5.23
CA VAL A 557 8.76 -18.60 4.53
C VAL A 557 8.43 -19.73 5.48
N GLY A 558 9.33 -20.04 6.44
CA GLY A 558 9.08 -21.02 7.48
C GLY A 558 7.86 -20.68 8.32
N LEU A 559 7.73 -19.43 8.75
CA LEU A 559 6.59 -18.97 9.56
C LEU A 559 5.26 -18.96 8.78
N GLU A 560 5.30 -18.66 7.48
CA GLU A 560 4.14 -18.84 6.59
C GLU A 560 3.66 -20.29 6.58
N ARG A 561 4.58 -21.25 6.42
CA ARG A 561 4.28 -22.69 6.42
C ARG A 561 3.75 -23.19 7.77
N VAL A 562 4.32 -22.70 8.88
CA VAL A 562 3.80 -22.99 10.23
C VAL A 562 2.35 -22.52 10.34
N THR A 563 2.03 -21.32 9.89
CA THR A 563 0.66 -20.77 9.94
C THR A 563 -0.33 -21.62 9.15
N ASP A 564 0.11 -22.20 8.03
CA ASP A 564 -0.73 -23.07 7.19
C ASP A 564 -0.94 -24.43 7.82
N ALA A 565 0.11 -25.03 8.37
CA ALA A 565 0.01 -26.30 9.08
C ALA A 565 -0.93 -26.16 10.29
N VAL A 566 -0.86 -25.05 11.04
CA VAL A 566 -1.82 -24.73 12.11
C VAL A 566 -3.24 -24.63 11.56
N THR A 567 -3.43 -24.00 10.40
CA THR A 567 -4.77 -23.87 9.80
C THR A 567 -5.32 -25.24 9.38
N GLU A 568 -4.48 -26.13 8.86
CA GLU A 568 -4.86 -27.49 8.51
C GLU A 568 -5.37 -28.26 9.73
N VAL A 569 -4.64 -28.24 10.85
CA VAL A 569 -5.07 -28.91 12.09
C VAL A 569 -6.37 -28.30 12.62
N VAL A 570 -6.52 -26.96 12.58
CA VAL A 570 -7.75 -26.29 12.98
C VAL A 570 -8.95 -26.78 12.16
N VAL A 571 -8.79 -26.92 10.85
CA VAL A 571 -9.87 -27.38 9.95
C VAL A 571 -10.22 -28.85 10.24
N THR A 572 -9.23 -29.73 10.44
CA THR A 572 -9.49 -31.14 10.75
C THR A 572 -10.20 -31.31 12.10
N VAL A 573 -9.85 -30.53 13.12
CA VAL A 573 -10.55 -30.49 14.41
C VAL A 573 -11.99 -29.98 14.24
N GLU A 574 -12.25 -28.99 13.41
CA GLU A 574 -13.61 -28.51 13.12
C GLU A 574 -14.47 -29.57 12.41
N GLN A 575 -13.85 -30.48 11.68
CA GLN A 575 -14.52 -31.59 11.01
C GLN A 575 -14.69 -32.85 11.89
N GLY A 576 -14.40 -32.73 13.19
CA GLY A 576 -14.64 -33.80 14.16
C GLY A 576 -13.41 -34.65 14.49
N ALA A 577 -12.21 -34.25 14.03
CA ALA A 577 -10.99 -34.84 14.54
C ALA A 577 -10.81 -34.56 16.05
N PRO A 578 -10.15 -35.42 16.82
CA PRO A 578 -9.88 -35.16 18.23
C PRO A 578 -9.16 -33.83 18.42
N VAL A 579 -9.50 -33.12 19.49
CA VAL A 579 -8.77 -31.92 19.88
C VAL A 579 -7.39 -32.31 20.38
N PRO A 580 -6.29 -31.70 19.92
CA PRO A 580 -4.94 -31.99 20.42
C PRO A 580 -4.83 -31.78 21.93
N ASP A 581 -3.94 -32.53 22.58
CA ASP A 581 -3.67 -32.36 24.00
C ASP A 581 -3.20 -30.93 24.28
N PRO A 582 -3.79 -30.22 25.25
CA PRO A 582 -3.35 -28.88 25.66
C PRO A 582 -1.85 -28.80 26.02
N ALA A 583 -1.26 -29.87 26.54
CA ALA A 583 0.17 -29.97 26.83
C ALA A 583 1.01 -29.89 25.54
N ASP A 584 0.62 -30.63 24.50
CA ASP A 584 1.27 -30.63 23.18
C ASP A 584 1.15 -29.25 22.50
N VAL A 585 -0.02 -28.63 22.60
CA VAL A 585 -0.25 -27.26 22.12
C VAL A 585 0.63 -26.26 22.87
N GLY A 586 0.79 -26.44 24.18
CA GLY A 586 1.67 -25.65 25.04
C GLY A 586 3.14 -25.71 24.62
N LEU A 587 3.64 -26.90 24.26
CA LEU A 587 5.02 -27.09 23.77
C LEU A 587 5.25 -26.31 22.46
N LEU A 588 4.33 -26.38 21.50
CA LEU A 588 4.43 -25.63 20.24
C LEU A 588 4.33 -24.11 20.45
N THR A 589 3.47 -23.68 21.36
CA THR A 589 3.35 -22.25 21.69
C THR A 589 4.63 -21.74 22.34
N ALA A 590 5.22 -22.51 23.25
CA ALA A 590 6.52 -22.19 23.86
C ALA A 590 7.64 -22.14 22.81
N ALA A 591 7.67 -23.07 21.86
CA ALA A 591 8.62 -23.05 20.76
C ALA A 591 8.49 -21.76 19.91
N LEU A 592 7.28 -21.36 19.53
CA LEU A 592 7.07 -20.11 18.78
C LEU A 592 7.44 -18.85 19.59
N ALA A 593 7.21 -18.87 20.90
CA ALA A 593 7.64 -17.78 21.79
C ALA A 593 9.17 -17.70 21.88
N GLU A 594 9.86 -18.86 21.98
CA GLU A 594 11.32 -18.93 21.94
C GLU A 594 11.88 -18.45 20.59
N PHE A 595 11.25 -18.87 19.47
CA PHE A 595 11.61 -18.35 18.15
C PHE A 595 11.53 -16.82 18.10
N ALA A 596 10.45 -16.25 18.61
CA ALA A 596 10.26 -14.81 18.66
C ALA A 596 11.31 -14.11 19.56
N ALA A 597 11.64 -14.68 20.71
CA ALA A 597 12.67 -14.20 21.63
C ALA A 597 14.06 -14.25 20.98
N ALA A 598 14.43 -15.38 20.40
CA ALA A 598 15.71 -15.58 19.71
C ALA A 598 15.91 -14.58 18.56
N VAL A 599 14.85 -14.29 17.78
CA VAL A 599 14.87 -13.29 16.71
C VAL A 599 15.06 -11.87 17.28
N ARG A 600 14.39 -11.52 18.39
CA ARG A 600 14.53 -10.18 19.03
C ARG A 600 15.92 -9.98 19.60
N GLU A 601 16.44 -10.99 20.24
CA GLU A 601 17.75 -10.97 20.92
C GLU A 601 18.91 -11.26 19.96
N GLN A 602 18.62 -11.58 18.70
CA GLN A 602 19.58 -11.92 17.65
C GLN A 602 20.52 -13.09 18.07
N ARG A 603 19.99 -14.04 18.82
CA ARG A 603 20.66 -15.26 19.26
C ARG A 603 20.12 -16.49 18.53
N GLU A 604 20.78 -17.61 18.70
CA GLU A 604 20.24 -18.90 18.28
C GLU A 604 19.09 -19.32 19.19
N PRO A 605 17.99 -19.88 18.62
CA PRO A 605 16.91 -20.41 19.43
C PRO A 605 17.35 -21.65 20.19
N ALA A 606 16.91 -21.75 21.45
CA ALA A 606 17.17 -22.90 22.30
C ALA A 606 16.45 -24.14 21.78
N ASP A 607 17.00 -25.32 22.04
CA ASP A 607 16.34 -26.60 21.77
C ASP A 607 15.25 -26.81 22.82
N LEU A 608 14.00 -26.84 22.37
CA LEU A 608 12.83 -27.12 23.18
C LEU A 608 12.22 -28.47 22.79
N PRO A 609 11.63 -29.21 23.74
CA PRO A 609 10.90 -30.40 23.42
C PRO A 609 9.69 -30.07 22.54
N LEU A 610 9.49 -30.86 21.48
CA LEU A 610 8.35 -30.75 20.58
C LEU A 610 7.45 -31.95 20.73
N PRO A 611 6.12 -31.85 20.51
CA PRO A 611 5.21 -32.96 20.62
C PRO A 611 5.51 -34.02 19.56
N SER A 612 5.28 -35.29 19.94
CA SER A 612 5.46 -36.44 19.05
C SER A 612 4.14 -36.97 18.48
N THR A 613 3.04 -36.31 18.74
CA THR A 613 1.68 -36.70 18.33
C THR A 613 1.54 -36.63 16.81
N GLN A 614 1.04 -37.67 16.17
CA GLN A 614 0.88 -37.75 14.71
C GLN A 614 0.00 -36.61 14.18
N GLN A 615 -1.00 -36.19 14.93
CA GLN A 615 -1.90 -35.10 14.56
C GLN A 615 -1.19 -33.75 14.41
N LEU A 616 -0.13 -33.47 15.15
CA LEU A 616 0.65 -32.24 15.12
C LEU A 616 1.95 -32.38 14.34
N SER A 617 2.22 -33.52 13.73
CA SER A 617 3.48 -33.81 13.01
C SER A 617 3.80 -32.78 11.92
N GLY A 618 2.79 -32.34 11.15
CA GLY A 618 2.97 -31.30 10.13
C GLY A 618 3.37 -29.94 10.73
N VAL A 619 2.80 -29.56 11.87
CA VAL A 619 3.18 -28.31 12.56
C VAL A 619 4.60 -28.42 13.12
N VAL A 620 4.94 -29.56 13.73
CA VAL A 620 6.28 -29.85 14.28
C VAL A 620 7.34 -29.76 13.19
N GLU A 621 7.10 -30.38 12.03
CA GLU A 621 8.01 -30.35 10.88
C GLU A 621 8.29 -28.88 10.45
N GLN A 622 7.25 -28.07 10.30
CA GLN A 622 7.40 -26.70 9.86
C GLN A 622 8.03 -25.79 10.94
N VAL A 623 7.74 -26.01 12.21
CA VAL A 623 8.42 -25.32 13.32
C VAL A 623 9.90 -25.65 13.34
N THR A 624 10.26 -26.94 13.22
CA THR A 624 11.66 -27.39 13.15
C THR A 624 12.39 -26.76 11.96
N ALA A 625 11.75 -26.70 10.78
CA ALA A 625 12.32 -26.05 9.60
C ALA A 625 12.51 -24.54 9.81
N ALA A 626 11.57 -23.87 10.48
CA ALA A 626 11.70 -22.44 10.80
C ALA A 626 12.86 -22.18 11.78
N PHE A 627 13.05 -23.03 12.79
CA PHE A 627 14.19 -22.97 13.71
C PHE A 627 15.52 -23.17 12.98
N ALA A 628 15.61 -24.16 12.10
CA ALA A 628 16.79 -24.40 11.28
C ALA A 628 17.14 -23.18 10.41
N ALA A 629 16.15 -22.47 9.90
CA ALA A 629 16.34 -21.26 9.11
C ALA A 629 16.93 -20.09 9.93
N VAL A 630 16.72 -20.04 11.24
CA VAL A 630 17.29 -19.03 12.14
C VAL A 630 18.69 -19.42 12.62
N ARG A 631 19.00 -20.73 12.72
CA ARG A 631 20.32 -21.27 13.11
C ARG A 631 21.35 -21.26 12.00
N GLY A 632 20.94 -21.10 10.74
CA GLY A 632 21.84 -21.08 9.59
C GLY A 632 22.84 -19.90 9.62
N PRO A 633 23.96 -19.96 8.88
CA PRO A 633 25.00 -18.95 8.92
C PRO A 633 24.42 -17.58 8.52
N ARG A 634 24.44 -16.65 9.46
CA ARG A 634 24.15 -15.23 9.24
C ARG A 634 25.41 -14.57 8.67
N GLY A 635 25.71 -14.88 7.38
CA GLY A 635 26.84 -14.30 6.67
C GLY A 635 26.60 -12.87 6.18
#